data_528f797338067c031a234845f83e17c6
#
_entry.id   528f797338067c031a234845f83e17c6
#
_cell.length_a   1.000
_cell.length_b   1.000
_cell.length_c   1.000
_cell.angle_alpha   90.00
_cell.angle_beta   90.00
_cell.angle_gamma   90.00
#
_symmetry.space_group_name_H-M   'P 1'
#
loop_
_entity.id
_entity.type
_entity.pdbx_description
1 polymer ?
#
loop_
_entity_poly.entity_id
_entity_poly.type
_entity_poly.pdbx_seq_one_letter_code
_entity_poly.pdbx_strand_id
1 'polypeptide(L)'
;MMKQVSIYTDGACSGNPGPGGWGAILEWNGREKELSGGERETTNNRMELSGVIFALSALKEPCAVDLYTDSKYVFDAVDKGWVYTWRKNGWRKADKKPALNVDLWERLLPLLETHRVTWHWVKGHADNEKNNRCDALAVAQSRKFANQ
;
A
#
# COMPACT_ATOMS: atom_id res chain seq x y z
N MET A 1 -7.21 1.86 -24.95
CA MET A 1 -7.01 0.68 -24.09
C MET A 1 -6.08 1.02 -22.92
N MET A 2 -6.43 0.61 -21.72
CA MET A 2 -5.60 0.85 -20.55
C MET A 2 -4.34 -0.01 -20.56
N LYS A 3 -3.21 0.55 -20.14
CA LYS A 3 -2.00 -0.24 -19.94
C LYS A 3 -2.20 -1.21 -18.78
N GLN A 4 -1.65 -2.41 -18.93
CA GLN A 4 -1.66 -3.43 -17.89
C GLN A 4 -0.38 -3.31 -17.07
N VAL A 5 -0.52 -3.01 -15.79
CA VAL A 5 0.61 -2.81 -14.87
C VAL A 5 0.45 -3.76 -13.70
N SER A 6 1.52 -4.43 -13.32
CA SER A 6 1.56 -5.20 -12.08
C SER A 6 2.28 -4.39 -11.03
N ILE A 7 1.70 -4.29 -9.84
CA ILE A 7 2.29 -3.55 -8.71
C ILE A 7 2.40 -4.49 -7.52
N TYR A 8 3.57 -4.50 -6.89
CA TYR A 8 3.85 -5.26 -5.68
C TYR A 8 4.24 -4.26 -4.60
N THR A 9 3.68 -4.39 -3.41
CA THR A 9 3.95 -3.44 -2.31
C THR A 9 4.16 -4.18 -1.00
N ASP A 10 4.90 -3.53 -0.09
CA ASP A 10 5.06 -4.00 1.27
C ASP A 10 5.37 -2.83 2.19
N GLY A 11 5.11 -3.01 3.47
CA GLY A 11 5.42 -2.04 4.49
C GLY A 11 6.05 -2.72 5.70
N ALA A 12 6.90 -1.98 6.40
CA ALA A 12 7.58 -2.47 7.60
C ALA A 12 7.67 -1.35 8.62
N CYS A 13 7.63 -1.71 9.88
CA CYS A 13 7.76 -0.74 10.96
C CYS A 13 8.51 -1.37 12.12
N SER A 14 9.50 -0.65 12.64
CA SER A 14 10.29 -1.07 13.78
C SER A 14 9.66 -0.49 15.04
N GLY A 15 8.86 -1.28 15.73
CA GLY A 15 7.95 -0.77 16.74
C GLY A 15 6.67 -0.28 16.11
N ASN A 16 5.63 -0.08 16.88
CA ASN A 16 4.34 0.30 16.33
C ASN A 16 3.60 1.19 17.32
N PRO A 17 3.89 2.53 17.36
CA PRO A 17 4.62 3.31 16.34
C PRO A 17 6.13 3.26 16.47
N GLY A 18 6.80 3.66 15.38
CA GLY A 18 8.24 3.73 15.31
C GLY A 18 8.68 4.06 13.88
N PRO A 19 9.99 3.99 13.60
CA PRO A 19 10.48 4.22 12.24
C PRO A 19 9.99 3.11 11.32
N GLY A 20 9.54 3.51 10.14
CA GLY A 20 8.99 2.56 9.19
C GLY A 20 9.35 2.91 7.77
N GLY A 21 9.13 1.95 6.89
CA GLY A 21 9.39 2.10 5.47
C GLY A 21 8.40 1.33 4.62
N TRP A 22 8.35 1.68 3.36
CA TRP A 22 7.54 0.98 2.37
C TRP A 22 8.38 0.73 1.13
N GLY A 23 8.02 -0.31 0.37
CA GLY A 23 8.65 -0.61 -0.89
C GLY A 23 7.61 -1.00 -1.91
N ALA A 24 7.87 -0.70 -3.18
CA ALA A 24 6.99 -1.03 -4.27
C ALA A 24 7.78 -1.36 -5.52
N ILE A 25 7.25 -2.28 -6.32
CA ILE A 25 7.78 -2.61 -7.64
C ILE A 25 6.63 -2.48 -8.63
N LEU A 26 6.85 -1.66 -9.67
CA LEU A 26 5.90 -1.51 -10.76
C LEU A 26 6.48 -2.19 -11.98
N GLU A 27 5.68 -3.06 -12.61
CA GLU A 27 6.12 -3.81 -13.78
C GLU A 27 5.17 -3.56 -14.94
N TRP A 28 5.74 -3.18 -16.07
CA TRP A 28 5.00 -2.97 -17.30
C TRP A 28 5.84 -3.41 -18.48
N ASN A 29 5.30 -4.31 -19.28
CA ASN A 29 5.91 -4.75 -20.53
C ASN A 29 7.37 -5.20 -20.34
N GLY A 30 7.62 -5.98 -19.29
CA GLY A 30 8.96 -6.50 -18.98
C GLY A 30 9.90 -5.52 -18.30
N ARG A 31 9.47 -4.29 -18.06
CA ARG A 31 10.26 -3.26 -17.39
C ARG A 31 9.81 -3.12 -15.95
N GLU A 32 10.75 -2.92 -15.05
CA GLU A 32 10.47 -2.75 -13.63
C GLU A 32 10.95 -1.40 -13.14
N LYS A 33 10.20 -0.84 -12.19
CA LYS A 33 10.59 0.36 -11.47
C LYS A 33 10.40 0.11 -9.99
N GLU A 34 11.46 0.36 -9.21
CA GLU A 34 11.40 0.25 -7.76
C GLU A 34 11.17 1.62 -7.14
N LEU A 35 10.30 1.66 -6.14
CA LEU A 35 10.07 2.85 -5.33
C LEU A 35 10.19 2.46 -3.87
N SER A 36 10.65 3.38 -3.04
CA SER A 36 10.68 3.15 -1.60
C SER A 36 10.71 4.48 -0.86
N GLY A 37 10.32 4.45 0.40
CA GLY A 37 10.32 5.62 1.26
C GLY A 37 10.01 5.20 2.68
N GLY A 38 9.91 6.18 3.58
CA GLY A 38 9.62 5.87 4.97
C GLY A 38 9.39 7.12 5.79
N GLU A 39 9.21 6.91 7.09
CA GLU A 39 8.98 7.98 8.07
C GLU A 39 9.62 7.58 9.39
N ARG A 40 9.99 8.60 10.19
CA ARG A 40 10.65 8.38 11.48
C ARG A 40 9.70 7.84 12.53
N GLU A 41 8.43 8.20 12.44
CA GLU A 41 7.42 7.72 13.37
C GLU A 41 6.12 7.42 12.62
N THR A 42 5.80 6.15 12.52
CA THR A 42 4.66 5.69 11.74
C THR A 42 4.19 4.34 12.28
N THR A 43 3.30 3.68 11.56
CA THR A 43 2.82 2.33 11.90
C THR A 43 2.94 1.42 10.69
N ASN A 44 2.86 0.12 10.94
CA ASN A 44 2.91 -0.85 9.85
C ASN A 44 1.79 -0.61 8.83
N ASN A 45 0.57 -0.40 9.32
CA ASN A 45 -0.57 -0.18 8.42
C ASN A 45 -0.41 1.09 7.58
N ARG A 46 0.15 2.16 8.17
CA ARG A 46 0.41 3.39 7.41
C ARG A 46 1.44 3.16 6.32
N MET A 47 2.47 2.36 6.58
CA MET A 47 3.48 2.04 5.59
C MET A 47 2.92 1.16 4.46
N GLU A 48 2.05 0.22 4.80
CA GLU A 48 1.35 -0.58 3.80
C GLU A 48 0.50 0.30 2.88
N LEU A 49 -0.27 1.24 3.45
CA LEU A 49 -1.06 2.19 2.66
C LEU A 49 -0.16 3.11 1.82
N SER A 50 0.93 3.60 2.40
CA SER A 50 1.85 4.50 1.71
C SER A 50 2.46 3.84 0.47
N GLY A 51 2.84 2.58 0.56
CA GLY A 51 3.36 1.84 -0.58
C GLY A 51 2.38 1.82 -1.76
N VAL A 52 1.11 1.54 -1.47
CA VAL A 52 0.07 1.53 -2.49
C VAL A 52 -0.15 2.93 -3.08
N ILE A 53 -0.26 3.95 -2.22
CA ILE A 53 -0.49 5.32 -2.65
C ILE A 53 0.62 5.81 -3.56
N PHE A 54 1.88 5.65 -3.15
CA PHE A 54 3.01 6.13 -3.95
C PHE A 54 3.16 5.36 -5.25
N ALA A 55 2.89 4.05 -5.23
CA ALA A 55 2.95 3.25 -6.45
C ALA A 55 1.89 3.69 -7.47
N LEU A 56 0.65 3.84 -7.03
CA LEU A 56 -0.42 4.28 -7.94
C LEU A 56 -0.20 5.73 -8.40
N SER A 57 0.32 6.57 -7.52
CA SER A 57 0.61 7.97 -7.86
C SER A 57 1.72 8.11 -8.91
N ALA A 58 2.57 7.10 -9.05
CA ALA A 58 3.65 7.12 -10.04
C ALA A 58 3.13 6.85 -11.46
N LEU A 59 1.93 6.34 -11.61
CA LEU A 59 1.34 6.08 -12.91
C LEU A 59 0.85 7.40 -13.53
N LYS A 60 1.24 7.65 -14.78
CA LYS A 60 0.98 8.94 -15.46
C LYS A 60 -0.33 8.96 -16.23
N GLU A 61 -1.01 7.84 -16.34
CA GLU A 61 -2.28 7.72 -17.04
C GLU A 61 -3.10 6.62 -16.38
N PRO A 62 -4.43 6.60 -16.60
CA PRO A 62 -5.24 5.51 -16.06
C PRO A 62 -4.77 4.16 -16.58
N CYS A 63 -4.58 3.22 -15.66
CA CYS A 63 -4.06 1.89 -15.96
C CYS A 63 -4.98 0.82 -15.37
N ALA A 64 -4.94 -0.36 -15.98
CA ALA A 64 -5.48 -1.58 -15.37
C ALA A 64 -4.34 -2.18 -14.53
N VAL A 65 -4.54 -2.26 -13.23
CA VAL A 65 -3.49 -2.63 -12.29
C VAL A 65 -3.83 -3.94 -11.58
N ASP A 66 -2.89 -4.88 -11.61
CA ASP A 66 -2.92 -6.02 -10.70
C ASP A 66 -2.02 -5.68 -9.52
N LEU A 67 -2.61 -5.52 -8.34
CA LEU A 67 -1.87 -5.08 -7.16
C LEU A 67 -1.78 -6.21 -6.15
N TYR A 68 -0.55 -6.57 -5.79
CA TYR A 68 -0.25 -7.67 -4.90
C TYR A 68 0.22 -7.14 -3.56
N THR A 69 -0.48 -7.51 -2.49
CA THR A 69 -0.15 -7.08 -1.12
C THR A 69 -0.35 -8.24 -0.16
N ASP A 70 0.47 -8.29 0.89
CA ASP A 70 0.27 -9.22 1.99
C ASP A 70 -0.43 -8.57 3.17
N SER A 71 -0.77 -7.28 3.06
CA SER A 71 -1.48 -6.56 4.10
C SER A 71 -2.95 -6.95 4.13
N LYS A 72 -3.31 -7.72 5.15
CA LYS A 72 -4.70 -8.11 5.36
C LYS A 72 -5.57 -6.87 5.62
N TYR A 73 -5.03 -5.91 6.36
CA TYR A 73 -5.74 -4.67 6.67
C TYR A 73 -6.15 -3.90 5.41
N VAL A 74 -5.20 -3.65 4.52
CA VAL A 74 -5.48 -2.89 3.29
C VAL A 74 -6.38 -3.70 2.36
N PHE A 75 -6.05 -4.97 2.16
CA PHE A 75 -6.80 -5.84 1.25
C PHE A 75 -8.27 -5.96 1.69
N ASP A 76 -8.51 -6.29 2.97
CA ASP A 76 -9.88 -6.49 3.46
C ASP A 76 -10.67 -5.20 3.47
N ALA A 77 -10.06 -4.06 3.81
CA ALA A 77 -10.75 -2.79 3.85
C ALA A 77 -11.32 -2.41 2.48
N VAL A 78 -10.62 -2.77 1.41
CA VAL A 78 -11.10 -2.50 0.05
C VAL A 78 -11.99 -3.64 -0.46
N ASP A 79 -11.52 -4.88 -0.33
CA ASP A 79 -12.21 -6.06 -0.86
C ASP A 79 -13.58 -6.26 -0.22
N LYS A 80 -13.67 -6.09 1.08
CA LYS A 80 -14.94 -6.23 1.82
C LYS A 80 -15.74 -4.95 1.86
N GLY A 81 -15.21 -3.86 1.29
CA GLY A 81 -15.89 -2.59 1.21
C GLY A 81 -15.92 -1.79 2.51
N TRP A 82 -15.16 -2.19 3.53
CA TRP A 82 -15.18 -1.52 4.84
C TRP A 82 -14.83 -0.04 4.74
N VAL A 83 -13.82 0.30 3.94
CA VAL A 83 -13.37 1.70 3.83
C VAL A 83 -14.47 2.59 3.24
N TYR A 84 -15.24 2.06 2.30
CA TYR A 84 -16.34 2.83 1.70
C TYR A 84 -17.47 3.06 2.70
N THR A 85 -17.73 2.07 3.54
CA THR A 85 -18.71 2.18 4.62
C THR A 85 -18.26 3.20 5.66
N TRP A 86 -16.97 3.15 6.04
CA TRP A 86 -16.43 4.14 6.98
C TRP A 86 -16.58 5.56 6.44
N ARG A 87 -16.24 5.76 5.17
CA ARG A 87 -16.35 7.08 4.53
C ARG A 87 -17.79 7.56 4.54
N LYS A 88 -18.73 6.69 4.20
CA LYS A 88 -20.15 7.01 4.17
C LYS A 88 -20.66 7.42 5.57
N ASN A 89 -20.08 6.83 6.61
CA ASN A 89 -20.52 7.07 8.00
C ASN A 89 -19.64 8.13 8.71
N GLY A 90 -19.06 9.05 7.96
CA GLY A 90 -18.25 10.12 8.54
C GLY A 90 -16.93 9.64 9.10
N TRP A 91 -16.35 8.60 8.50
CA TRP A 91 -15.11 7.98 8.91
C TRP A 91 -15.21 7.35 10.30
N ARG A 92 -16.31 6.65 10.52
CA ARG A 92 -16.53 5.88 11.74
C ARG A 92 -16.73 4.41 11.41
N LYS A 93 -16.19 3.55 12.27
CA LYS A 93 -16.35 2.10 12.16
C LYS A 93 -17.71 1.69 12.73
N ALA A 94 -18.05 0.40 12.59
CA ALA A 94 -19.33 -0.15 13.05
C ALA A 94 -19.55 0.08 14.56
N ASP A 95 -18.48 0.09 15.36
CA ASP A 95 -18.52 0.33 16.80
C ASP A 95 -18.60 1.83 17.16
N LYS A 96 -18.75 2.70 16.16
CA LYS A 96 -18.84 4.16 16.27
C LYS A 96 -17.51 4.82 16.65
N LYS A 97 -16.42 4.06 16.78
CA LYS A 97 -15.09 4.63 16.99
C LYS A 97 -14.55 5.18 15.68
N PRO A 98 -13.69 6.23 15.74
CA PRO A 98 -13.12 6.79 14.51
C PRO A 98 -12.32 5.75 13.74
N ALA A 99 -12.43 5.76 12.42
CA ALA A 99 -11.56 4.97 11.57
C ALA A 99 -10.14 5.53 11.65
N LEU A 100 -9.14 4.65 11.55
CA LEU A 100 -7.74 5.07 11.56
C LEU A 100 -7.26 5.38 10.15
N ASN A 101 -6.18 6.17 10.07
CA ASN A 101 -5.47 6.43 8.80
C ASN A 101 -6.34 7.13 7.76
N VAL A 102 -7.29 7.95 8.20
CA VAL A 102 -8.23 8.66 7.31
C VAL A 102 -7.49 9.49 6.27
N ASP A 103 -6.42 10.18 6.68
CA ASP A 103 -5.60 11.00 5.78
C ASP A 103 -5.07 10.18 4.59
N LEU A 104 -4.60 8.98 4.86
CA LEU A 104 -4.07 8.10 3.81
C LEU A 104 -5.20 7.51 2.97
N TRP A 105 -6.30 7.10 3.59
CA TRP A 105 -7.44 6.59 2.84
C TRP A 105 -8.02 7.64 1.90
N GLU A 106 -8.07 8.90 2.34
CA GLU A 106 -8.56 10.00 1.50
C GLU A 106 -7.63 10.25 0.30
N ARG A 107 -6.36 9.92 0.41
CA ARG A 107 -5.43 9.98 -0.72
C ARG A 107 -5.55 8.77 -1.63
N LEU A 108 -5.83 7.61 -1.08
CA LEU A 108 -5.90 6.36 -1.86
C LEU A 108 -7.18 6.24 -2.67
N LEU A 109 -8.33 6.60 -2.10
CA LEU A 109 -9.62 6.36 -2.77
C LEU A 109 -9.73 7.01 -4.15
N PRO A 110 -9.29 8.27 -4.36
CA PRO A 110 -9.32 8.85 -5.70
C PRO A 110 -8.44 8.09 -6.70
N LEU A 111 -7.33 7.51 -6.24
CA LEU A 111 -6.47 6.71 -7.10
C LEU A 111 -7.17 5.41 -7.53
N LEU A 112 -7.95 4.83 -6.64
CA LEU A 112 -8.73 3.63 -6.98
C LEU A 112 -9.87 3.93 -7.95
N GLU A 113 -10.33 5.18 -8.00
CA GLU A 113 -11.32 5.62 -8.98
C GLU A 113 -10.67 5.87 -10.35
N THR A 114 -9.43 6.38 -10.35
CA THR A 114 -8.69 6.69 -11.57
C THR A 114 -8.22 5.44 -12.29
N HIS A 115 -7.74 4.46 -11.53
CA HIS A 115 -7.19 3.22 -12.09
C HIS A 115 -8.15 2.07 -11.84
N ARG A 116 -8.12 1.08 -12.74
CA ARG A 116 -8.88 -0.17 -12.53
C ARG A 116 -7.97 -1.11 -11.76
N VAL A 117 -8.13 -1.20 -10.45
CA VAL A 117 -7.27 -2.01 -9.59
C VAL A 117 -7.93 -3.34 -9.27
N THR A 118 -7.26 -4.43 -9.60
CA THR A 118 -7.62 -5.78 -9.19
C THR A 118 -6.68 -6.16 -8.05
N TRP A 119 -7.23 -6.44 -6.89
CA TRP A 119 -6.45 -6.73 -5.69
C TRP A 119 -6.15 -8.22 -5.58
N HIS A 120 -4.90 -8.54 -5.26
CA HIS A 120 -4.45 -9.90 -5.03
C HIS A 120 -3.79 -9.97 -3.64
N TRP A 121 -4.34 -10.81 -2.78
CA TRP A 121 -3.74 -11.00 -1.47
C TRP A 121 -2.70 -12.12 -1.53
N VAL A 122 -1.48 -11.78 -1.12
CA VAL A 122 -0.35 -12.72 -1.09
C VAL A 122 -0.16 -13.18 0.35
N LYS A 123 -0.41 -14.46 0.60
CA LYS A 123 -0.29 -15.02 1.95
C LYS A 123 1.18 -15.32 2.25
N GLY A 124 1.85 -14.37 2.93
CA GLY A 124 3.26 -14.48 3.25
C GLY A 124 4.14 -14.22 2.04
N HIS A 125 5.45 -14.30 2.23
CA HIS A 125 6.44 -13.94 1.21
C HIS A 125 7.06 -15.13 0.48
N ALA A 126 6.79 -16.37 0.96
CA ALA A 126 7.54 -17.57 0.56
C ALA A 126 7.61 -17.78 -0.95
N ASP A 127 6.51 -17.51 -1.66
CA ASP A 127 6.39 -17.86 -3.08
C ASP A 127 6.37 -16.67 -4.02
N ASN A 128 6.58 -15.45 -3.51
CA ASN A 128 6.55 -14.26 -4.37
C ASN A 128 7.84 -13.45 -4.22
N GLU A 129 8.72 -13.62 -5.19
CA GLU A 129 10.03 -12.97 -5.20
C GLU A 129 9.91 -11.44 -5.17
N LYS A 130 8.97 -10.88 -5.91
CA LYS A 130 8.82 -9.43 -5.97
C LYS A 130 8.29 -8.84 -4.66
N ASN A 131 7.38 -9.54 -3.98
CA ASN A 131 6.95 -9.11 -2.66
C ASN A 131 8.09 -9.24 -1.64
N ASN A 132 8.97 -10.25 -1.79
CA ASN A 132 10.17 -10.35 -0.95
C ASN A 132 11.12 -9.17 -1.17
N ARG A 133 11.27 -8.74 -2.42
CA ARG A 133 12.08 -7.55 -2.74
C ARG A 133 11.46 -6.29 -2.15
N CYS A 134 10.13 -6.17 -2.19
CA CYS A 134 9.44 -5.04 -1.57
C CYS A 134 9.65 -5.02 -0.06
N ASP A 135 9.63 -6.19 0.59
CA ASP A 135 9.95 -6.30 2.02
C ASP A 135 11.35 -5.78 2.31
N ALA A 136 12.33 -6.20 1.51
CA ALA A 136 13.71 -5.74 1.67
C ALA A 136 13.83 -4.23 1.51
N LEU A 137 13.14 -3.65 0.54
CA LEU A 137 13.10 -2.20 0.35
C LEU A 137 12.48 -1.49 1.56
N ALA A 138 11.37 -2.02 2.05
CA ALA A 138 10.66 -1.46 3.21
C ALA A 138 11.53 -1.52 4.46
N VAL A 139 12.17 -2.65 4.73
CA VAL A 139 13.05 -2.82 5.90
C VAL A 139 14.26 -1.88 5.80
N ALA A 140 14.86 -1.74 4.62
CA ALA A 140 16.00 -0.85 4.43
C ALA A 140 15.62 0.61 4.75
N GLN A 141 14.45 1.06 4.33
CA GLN A 141 13.96 2.40 4.62
C GLN A 141 13.65 2.56 6.12
N SER A 142 13.05 1.55 6.74
CA SER A 142 12.78 1.56 8.17
C SER A 142 14.08 1.77 8.96
N ARG A 143 15.14 1.06 8.59
CA ARG A 143 16.45 1.21 9.25
C ARG A 143 17.08 2.57 9.01
N LYS A 144 16.93 3.09 7.79
CA LYS A 144 17.43 4.42 7.44
C LYS A 144 16.80 5.49 8.33
N PHE A 145 15.50 5.44 8.52
CA PHE A 145 14.79 6.42 9.34
C PHE A 145 15.02 6.20 10.85
N ALA A 146 15.33 4.98 11.26
CA ALA A 146 15.69 4.69 12.65
C ALA A 146 17.03 5.34 13.03
N ASN A 147 17.91 5.56 12.06
CA ASN A 147 19.26 6.09 12.28
C ASN A 147 19.36 7.59 12.05
N GLN A 148 18.24 8.26 11.88
CA GLN A 148 18.21 9.72 11.70
C GLN A 148 17.98 10.45 13.01
#